data_63de9737298d214e79bfccfa94dcdc85
#
_entry.id   63de9737298d214e79bfccfa94dcdc85
#
_cell.length_a   1.000
_cell.length_b   1.000
_cell.length_c   1.000
_cell.angle_alpha   90.00
_cell.angle_beta   90.00
_cell.angle_gamma   90.00
#
_symmetry.space_group_name_H-M   'P 1'
#
loop_
_entity.id
_entity.type
_entity.pdbx_description
1 polymer ?
#
loop_
_entity_poly.entity_id
_entity_poly.type
_entity_poly.pdbx_seq_one_letter_code
_entity_poly.pdbx_strand_id
1 'polypeptide(L)'
;MSRPYLPSLVLRDYLHTVATLHPQLRELLDFGRPGADAALAELAGTVSEFDTDSTGRGDSYRRAQRDTLVRWTGMRRLLDLATPDAAAPVTLILDVLGGDGTVARAASSQSACFESKLAFITGDLSGHMVDKALAHGLPAVRQAAHFLFLRDSGVDAVLLAYGTHHIPAARRPQAVAEAARVVRPGGRIVLHDFDESSPMAGFFGEVVHPHAAGGHDYRHFSRAELTGLFTAAGLPVRVVDLYDPLIVRADSAESASAGMRDYVGDMYGVRDYFATLTDDEVWQLLTRHFDHTGYLAGIGRDDVPARPLVYRADGQFVAEVP
;
A
#
# COMPACT_ATOMS: atom_id res chain seq x y z
N MET A 1 24.40 2.28 24.35
CA MET A 1 23.64 1.04 24.09
C MET A 1 23.06 1.13 22.68
N SER A 2 23.16 0.07 21.89
CA SER A 2 22.59 0.05 20.55
C SER A 2 21.07 -0.12 20.64
N ARG A 3 20.29 0.91 20.21
CA ARG A 3 18.84 0.88 20.22
C ARG A 3 18.33 -0.10 19.15
N PRO A 4 17.48 -1.10 19.49
CA PRO A 4 16.81 -1.93 18.48
C PRO A 4 16.00 -1.04 17.51
N TYR A 5 16.09 -1.33 16.22
CA TYR A 5 15.38 -0.54 15.19
C TYR A 5 14.59 -1.43 14.25
N LEU A 6 15.22 -2.45 13.68
CA LEU A 6 14.58 -3.51 12.93
C LEU A 6 14.75 -4.85 13.67
N PRO A 7 13.97 -5.87 13.36
CA PRO A 7 14.20 -7.21 13.92
C PRO A 7 15.62 -7.72 13.71
N SER A 8 16.20 -7.44 12.54
CA SER A 8 17.55 -7.88 12.17
C SER A 8 18.65 -6.88 12.52
N LEU A 9 18.35 -5.61 12.78
CA LEU A 9 19.35 -4.53 12.88
C LEU A 9 19.06 -3.54 14.00
N VAL A 10 20.11 -3.17 14.73
CA VAL A 10 20.06 -1.96 15.57
C VAL A 10 20.25 -0.71 14.72
N LEU A 11 19.82 0.45 15.21
CA LEU A 11 19.79 1.70 14.45
C LEU A 11 21.15 2.05 13.83
N ARG A 12 22.27 1.86 14.59
CA ARG A 12 23.62 2.14 14.08
C ARG A 12 23.94 1.28 12.86
N ASP A 13 23.63 -0.03 12.93
CA ASP A 13 23.98 -0.98 11.90
C ASP A 13 23.07 -0.80 10.67
N TYR A 14 21.78 -0.45 10.90
CA TYR A 14 20.88 -0.01 9.84
C TYR A 14 21.44 1.21 9.09
N LEU A 15 21.88 2.26 9.80
CA LEU A 15 22.45 3.47 9.17
C LEU A 15 23.71 3.15 8.39
N HIS A 16 24.55 2.22 8.84
CA HIS A 16 25.72 1.76 8.11
C HIS A 16 25.33 0.99 6.84
N THR A 17 24.36 0.08 6.95
CA THR A 17 23.82 -0.68 5.80
C THR A 17 23.24 0.24 4.74
N VAL A 18 22.40 1.21 5.16
CA VAL A 18 21.82 2.20 4.23
C VAL A 18 22.88 3.09 3.61
N ALA A 19 23.90 3.51 4.37
CA ALA A 19 25.01 4.31 3.80
C ALA A 19 25.78 3.55 2.71
N THR A 20 25.89 2.24 2.85
CA THR A 20 26.62 1.38 1.91
C THR A 20 25.78 1.03 0.68
N LEU A 21 24.52 0.61 0.88
CA LEU A 21 23.67 0.06 -0.19
C LEU A 21 22.77 1.11 -0.83
N HIS A 22 22.38 2.13 -0.09
CA HIS A 22 21.42 3.16 -0.50
C HIS A 22 21.89 4.57 -0.08
N PRO A 23 23.04 5.06 -0.59
CA PRO A 23 23.63 6.32 -0.14
C PRO A 23 22.68 7.51 -0.31
N GLN A 24 21.85 7.54 -1.35
CA GLN A 24 20.85 8.59 -1.56
C GLN A 24 19.80 8.62 -0.44
N LEU A 25 19.32 7.46 0.00
CA LEU A 25 18.43 7.41 1.18
C LEU A 25 19.17 7.92 2.42
N ARG A 26 20.43 7.52 2.61
CA ARG A 26 21.23 7.96 3.79
C ARG A 26 21.34 9.48 3.89
N GLU A 27 21.47 10.17 2.77
CA GLU A 27 21.53 11.64 2.71
C GLU A 27 20.20 12.30 3.07
N LEU A 28 19.09 11.63 2.81
CA LEU A 28 17.74 12.13 3.11
C LEU A 28 17.31 11.86 4.55
N LEU A 29 17.91 10.87 5.22
CA LEU A 29 17.54 10.53 6.59
C LEU A 29 18.01 11.58 7.59
N ASP A 30 17.10 11.98 8.49
CA ASP A 30 17.34 12.90 9.61
C ASP A 30 16.81 12.32 10.93
N PHE A 31 17.62 11.48 11.55
CA PHE A 31 17.37 10.95 12.89
C PHE A 31 17.76 11.93 14.00
N GLY A 32 18.31 13.09 13.66
CA GLY A 32 18.67 14.15 14.61
C GLY A 32 17.60 15.24 14.76
N ARG A 33 16.53 15.20 14.00
CA ARG A 33 15.47 16.21 14.05
C ARG A 33 14.75 16.22 15.41
N PRO A 34 14.20 17.38 15.85
CA PRO A 34 13.43 17.45 17.09
C PRO A 34 12.32 16.42 17.17
N GLY A 35 12.22 15.69 18.27
CA GLY A 35 11.24 14.63 18.48
C GLY A 35 11.67 13.22 18.00
N ALA A 36 12.79 13.09 17.30
CA ALA A 36 13.24 11.79 16.77
C ALA A 36 13.46 10.73 17.86
N ASP A 37 14.00 11.10 19.02
CA ASP A 37 14.20 10.16 20.12
C ASP A 37 12.87 9.64 20.70
N ALA A 38 11.85 10.49 20.79
CA ALA A 38 10.51 10.08 21.22
C ALA A 38 9.85 9.17 20.19
N ALA A 39 9.94 9.51 18.91
CA ALA A 39 9.42 8.68 17.82
C ALA A 39 10.12 7.31 17.74
N LEU A 40 11.44 7.25 17.93
CA LEU A 40 12.16 5.98 18.01
C LEU A 40 11.77 5.15 19.25
N ALA A 41 11.43 5.78 20.36
CA ALA A 41 10.94 5.09 21.55
C ALA A 41 9.53 4.54 21.32
N GLU A 42 8.66 5.29 20.65
CA GLU A 42 7.33 4.84 20.24
C GLU A 42 7.42 3.62 19.30
N LEU A 43 8.27 3.70 18.25
CA LEU A 43 8.50 2.58 17.34
C LEU A 43 8.99 1.32 18.06
N ALA A 44 9.87 1.46 19.04
CA ALA A 44 10.40 0.30 19.78
C ALA A 44 9.32 -0.42 20.61
N GLY A 45 8.27 0.30 21.02
CA GLY A 45 7.12 -0.26 21.74
C GLY A 45 5.94 -0.68 20.84
N THR A 46 6.01 -0.40 19.54
CA THR A 46 4.91 -0.68 18.62
C THR A 46 5.06 -2.08 18.02
N VAL A 47 3.98 -2.86 18.12
CA VAL A 47 3.79 -4.14 17.42
C VAL A 47 2.79 -3.92 16.30
N SER A 48 3.16 -4.29 15.09
CA SER A 48 2.29 -4.18 13.92
C SER A 48 1.62 -5.54 13.64
N GLU A 49 0.36 -5.52 13.19
CA GLU A 49 -0.34 -6.72 12.71
C GLU A 49 0.39 -7.40 11.53
N PHE A 50 1.24 -6.65 10.82
CA PHE A 50 2.04 -7.15 9.70
C PHE A 50 3.40 -7.72 10.10
N ASP A 51 3.74 -7.75 11.38
CA ASP A 51 5.03 -8.29 11.82
C ASP A 51 5.09 -9.81 11.65
N THR A 52 4.13 -10.54 12.18
CA THR A 52 4.06 -12.01 12.09
C THR A 52 2.59 -12.47 12.03
N ASP A 53 2.35 -13.76 11.76
CA ASP A 53 1.00 -14.32 11.85
C ASP A 53 0.48 -14.36 13.29
N SER A 54 1.36 -14.47 14.29
CA SER A 54 0.96 -14.40 15.69
C SER A 54 0.53 -13.00 16.14
N THR A 55 0.90 -11.96 15.41
CA THR A 55 0.49 -10.56 15.65
C THR A 55 -0.69 -10.13 14.76
N GLY A 56 -1.10 -10.99 13.83
CA GLY A 56 -2.20 -10.71 12.92
C GLY A 56 -2.10 -11.47 11.61
N ARG A 57 -1.65 -10.82 10.55
CA ARG A 57 -1.69 -11.37 9.20
C ARG A 57 -0.40 -11.20 8.39
N GLY A 58 0.76 -11.16 9.08
CA GLY A 58 2.03 -10.92 8.43
C GLY A 58 2.35 -11.87 7.28
N ASP A 59 2.24 -13.19 7.48
CA ASP A 59 2.53 -14.17 6.43
C ASP A 59 1.44 -14.28 5.37
N SER A 60 0.16 -14.17 5.74
CA SER A 60 -0.96 -14.16 4.78
C SER A 60 -0.86 -12.94 3.87
N TYR A 61 -0.63 -11.76 4.43
CA TYR A 61 -0.42 -10.56 3.66
C TYR A 61 0.75 -10.68 2.69
N ARG A 62 1.89 -11.25 3.14
CA ARG A 62 3.04 -11.50 2.27
C ARG A 62 2.75 -12.50 1.15
N ARG A 63 1.89 -13.51 1.39
CA ARG A 63 1.46 -14.44 0.31
C ARG A 63 0.67 -13.70 -0.76
N ALA A 64 -0.27 -12.85 -0.38
CA ALA A 64 -1.03 -12.03 -1.32
C ALA A 64 -0.11 -11.08 -2.13
N GLN A 65 0.95 -10.55 -1.53
CA GLN A 65 1.89 -9.64 -2.19
C GLN A 65 2.92 -10.34 -3.12
N ARG A 66 2.87 -11.67 -3.29
CA ARG A 66 3.76 -12.39 -4.23
C ARG A 66 3.48 -11.99 -5.67
N ASP A 67 2.21 -11.89 -6.05
CA ASP A 67 1.82 -11.29 -7.32
C ASP A 67 1.52 -9.80 -7.11
N THR A 68 2.52 -8.98 -7.38
CA THR A 68 2.43 -7.53 -7.23
C THR A 68 1.52 -6.88 -8.29
N LEU A 69 1.08 -7.62 -9.31
CA LEU A 69 0.33 -7.08 -10.43
C LEU A 69 -1.20 -7.24 -10.28
N VAL A 70 -1.67 -7.92 -9.24
CA VAL A 70 -3.12 -8.07 -9.00
C VAL A 70 -3.81 -6.71 -8.87
N ARG A 71 -3.15 -5.72 -8.28
CA ARG A 71 -3.64 -4.33 -8.13
C ARG A 71 -2.95 -3.32 -9.05
N TRP A 72 -2.29 -3.80 -10.11
CA TRP A 72 -1.48 -2.91 -10.94
C TRP A 72 -2.25 -1.74 -11.55
N THR A 73 -3.50 -1.95 -11.96
CA THR A 73 -4.32 -0.88 -12.54
C THR A 73 -4.49 0.30 -11.58
N GLY A 74 -4.84 0.02 -10.32
CA GLY A 74 -4.95 1.05 -9.27
C GLY A 74 -3.61 1.66 -8.92
N MET A 75 -2.58 0.82 -8.71
CA MET A 75 -1.22 1.30 -8.42
C MET A 75 -0.70 2.23 -9.52
N ARG A 76 -0.90 1.88 -10.79
CA ARG A 76 -0.52 2.73 -11.93
C ARG A 76 -1.19 4.10 -11.84
N ARG A 77 -2.50 4.15 -11.58
CA ARG A 77 -3.25 5.40 -11.43
C ARG A 77 -2.72 6.25 -10.28
N LEU A 78 -2.41 5.65 -9.14
CA LEU A 78 -1.80 6.36 -8.00
C LEU A 78 -0.44 6.95 -8.36
N LEU A 79 0.39 6.20 -9.09
CA LEU A 79 1.70 6.65 -9.56
C LEU A 79 1.58 7.77 -10.60
N ASP A 80 0.62 7.69 -11.52
CA ASP A 80 0.33 8.78 -12.47
C ASP A 80 -0.11 10.06 -11.73
N LEU A 81 -0.90 9.94 -10.65
CA LEU A 81 -1.27 11.08 -9.80
C LEU A 81 -0.09 11.63 -9.00
N ALA A 82 0.83 10.78 -8.57
CA ALA A 82 2.01 11.17 -7.80
C ALA A 82 3.10 11.82 -8.67
N THR A 83 3.11 11.54 -9.98
CA THR A 83 4.10 12.10 -10.89
C THR A 83 3.77 13.56 -11.20
N PRO A 84 4.67 14.53 -10.92
CA PRO A 84 4.46 15.93 -11.29
C PRO A 84 4.37 16.14 -12.80
N ASP A 85 3.61 17.17 -13.24
CA ASP A 85 3.41 17.46 -14.66
C ASP A 85 4.69 17.91 -15.39
N ALA A 86 5.66 18.47 -14.67
CA ALA A 86 6.95 18.80 -15.23
C ALA A 86 7.86 17.58 -15.18
N ALA A 87 8.12 16.99 -16.32
CA ALA A 87 8.93 15.78 -16.47
C ALA A 87 10.37 15.98 -15.94
N ALA A 88 10.59 15.67 -14.68
CA ALA A 88 11.94 15.39 -14.20
C ALA A 88 12.39 14.04 -14.77
N PRO A 89 13.67 13.88 -15.12
CA PRO A 89 14.17 12.60 -15.63
C PRO A 89 14.01 11.45 -14.63
N VAL A 90 13.93 11.77 -13.34
CA VAL A 90 13.66 10.83 -12.25
C VAL A 90 12.69 11.49 -11.27
N THR A 91 11.65 10.77 -10.88
CA THR A 91 10.71 11.16 -9.80
C THR A 91 10.98 10.29 -8.58
N LEU A 92 11.38 10.89 -7.47
CA LEU A 92 11.59 10.19 -6.20
C LEU A 92 10.31 10.21 -5.36
N ILE A 93 9.76 9.04 -5.12
CA ILE A 93 8.51 8.84 -4.39
C ILE A 93 8.81 8.23 -3.02
N LEU A 94 8.30 8.84 -1.95
CA LEU A 94 8.20 8.20 -0.65
C LEU A 94 6.85 7.47 -0.55
N ASP A 95 6.89 6.14 -0.50
CA ASP A 95 5.73 5.30 -0.18
C ASP A 95 5.70 5.07 1.33
N VAL A 96 4.81 5.77 2.04
CA VAL A 96 4.83 5.87 3.52
C VAL A 96 4.34 4.59 4.19
N LEU A 97 3.46 3.85 3.53
CA LEU A 97 2.84 2.59 3.98
C LEU A 97 3.23 1.45 3.04
N GLY A 98 4.47 1.47 2.58
CA GLY A 98 4.94 0.68 1.45
C GLY A 98 5.14 -0.82 1.72
N GLY A 99 5.01 -1.26 2.98
CA GLY A 99 5.16 -2.66 3.34
C GLY A 99 6.54 -3.20 2.96
N ASP A 100 6.55 -4.32 2.26
CA ASP A 100 7.78 -4.95 1.70
C ASP A 100 8.23 -4.34 0.35
N GLY A 101 7.64 -3.20 -0.05
CA GLY A 101 7.92 -2.50 -1.29
C GLY A 101 7.09 -2.98 -2.49
N THR A 102 5.88 -3.46 -2.28
CA THR A 102 5.02 -3.99 -3.36
C THR A 102 4.83 -2.99 -4.49
N VAL A 103 4.52 -1.71 -4.21
CA VAL A 103 4.35 -0.68 -5.25
C VAL A 103 5.66 -0.45 -6.01
N ALA A 104 6.78 -0.37 -5.31
CA ALA A 104 8.11 -0.18 -5.92
C ALA A 104 8.48 -1.37 -6.83
N ARG A 105 8.22 -2.61 -6.39
CA ARG A 105 8.47 -3.83 -7.16
C ARG A 105 7.58 -3.91 -8.40
N ALA A 106 6.29 -3.61 -8.26
CA ALA A 106 5.35 -3.56 -9.38
C ALA A 106 5.77 -2.51 -10.41
N ALA A 107 6.06 -1.28 -9.98
CA ALA A 107 6.52 -0.21 -10.86
C ALA A 107 7.83 -0.56 -11.57
N SER A 108 8.78 -1.21 -10.89
CA SER A 108 10.03 -1.65 -11.50
C SER A 108 9.78 -2.69 -12.61
N SER A 109 8.90 -3.67 -12.37
CA SER A 109 8.55 -4.70 -13.36
C SER A 109 7.80 -4.12 -14.57
N GLN A 110 7.15 -2.98 -14.41
CA GLN A 110 6.35 -2.26 -15.41
C GLN A 110 6.98 -0.93 -15.84
N SER A 111 8.29 -0.80 -15.71
CA SER A 111 9.02 0.46 -15.95
C SER A 111 8.79 1.07 -17.33
N ALA A 112 8.56 0.23 -18.36
CA ALA A 112 8.24 0.69 -19.72
C ALA A 112 6.89 1.45 -19.83
N CYS A 113 6.04 1.39 -18.81
CA CYS A 113 4.77 2.12 -18.76
C CYS A 113 4.91 3.59 -18.38
N PHE A 114 6.10 4.07 -17.98
CA PHE A 114 6.33 5.43 -17.51
C PHE A 114 7.27 6.18 -18.45
N GLU A 115 6.97 7.47 -18.69
CA GLU A 115 7.83 8.36 -19.47
C GLU A 115 9.10 8.75 -18.70
N SER A 116 8.99 8.92 -17.37
CA SER A 116 10.08 9.21 -16.47
C SER A 116 10.43 8.01 -15.60
N LYS A 117 11.70 7.91 -15.19
CA LYS A 117 12.12 6.89 -14.23
C LYS A 117 11.52 7.18 -12.87
N LEU A 118 10.85 6.19 -12.26
CA LEU A 118 10.40 6.26 -10.88
C LEU A 118 11.46 5.65 -9.95
N ALA A 119 11.76 6.36 -8.88
CA ALA A 119 12.60 5.88 -7.78
C ALA A 119 11.78 5.91 -6.49
N PHE A 120 12.00 4.95 -5.61
CA PHE A 120 11.19 4.81 -4.41
C PHE A 120 12.04 4.79 -3.15
N ILE A 121 11.47 5.35 -2.07
CA ILE A 121 11.83 5.06 -0.69
C ILE A 121 10.61 4.39 -0.08
N THR A 122 10.78 3.18 0.44
CA THR A 122 9.72 2.42 1.11
C THR A 122 9.74 2.75 2.60
N GLY A 123 8.67 3.34 3.12
CA GLY A 123 8.45 3.55 4.54
C GLY A 123 7.45 2.54 5.08
N ASP A 124 7.60 2.08 6.31
CA ASP A 124 6.58 1.29 7.01
C ASP A 124 6.76 1.35 8.53
N LEU A 125 5.67 1.13 9.26
CA LEU A 125 5.66 1.02 10.71
C LEU A 125 6.24 -0.34 11.17
N SER A 126 5.95 -1.41 10.42
CA SER A 126 6.42 -2.75 10.70
C SER A 126 7.92 -2.89 10.39
N GLY A 127 8.70 -3.23 11.41
CA GLY A 127 10.11 -3.53 11.23
C GLY A 127 10.36 -4.75 10.36
N HIS A 128 9.47 -5.75 10.41
CA HIS A 128 9.55 -6.94 9.56
C HIS A 128 9.32 -6.63 8.08
N MET A 129 8.38 -5.71 7.77
CA MET A 129 8.14 -5.27 6.40
C MET A 129 9.35 -4.51 5.85
N VAL A 130 9.93 -3.61 6.65
CA VAL A 130 11.15 -2.87 6.26
C VAL A 130 12.34 -3.81 6.05
N ASP A 131 12.54 -4.83 6.93
CA ASP A 131 13.57 -5.85 6.71
C ASP A 131 13.38 -6.59 5.37
N LYS A 132 12.13 -6.90 5.00
CA LYS A 132 11.81 -7.53 3.71
C LYS A 132 12.08 -6.60 2.53
N ALA A 133 11.69 -5.33 2.62
CA ALA A 133 11.99 -4.34 1.57
C ALA A 133 13.50 -4.20 1.34
N LEU A 134 14.31 -4.13 2.41
CA LEU A 134 15.77 -4.12 2.32
C LEU A 134 16.31 -5.42 1.69
N ALA A 135 15.74 -6.58 2.05
CA ALA A 135 16.13 -7.87 1.45
C ALA A 135 15.78 -7.95 -0.06
N HIS A 136 14.78 -7.19 -0.52
CA HIS A 136 14.48 -7.00 -1.95
C HIS A 136 15.41 -5.97 -2.63
N GLY A 137 16.38 -5.42 -1.92
CA GLY A 137 17.30 -4.41 -2.44
C GLY A 137 16.68 -3.01 -2.56
N LEU A 138 15.56 -2.76 -1.87
CA LEU A 138 14.88 -1.47 -1.91
C LEU A 138 15.40 -0.54 -0.82
N PRO A 139 15.54 0.77 -1.09
CA PRO A 139 15.74 1.76 -0.05
C PRO A 139 14.53 1.79 0.89
N ALA A 140 14.70 1.43 2.15
CA ALA A 140 13.57 1.33 3.08
C ALA A 140 13.89 1.88 4.47
N VAL A 141 12.87 2.46 5.14
CA VAL A 141 12.98 3.11 6.45
C VAL A 141 11.80 2.75 7.34
N ARG A 142 12.06 2.32 8.58
CA ARG A 142 11.02 2.11 9.59
C ARG A 142 10.61 3.44 10.19
N GLN A 143 9.34 3.80 10.04
CA GLN A 143 8.80 5.07 10.54
C GLN A 143 7.29 5.02 10.68
N ALA A 144 6.73 5.87 11.54
CA ALA A 144 5.30 6.09 11.60
C ALA A 144 4.90 7.19 10.60
N ALA A 145 3.72 7.08 9.99
CA ALA A 145 3.24 8.08 9.03
C ALA A 145 3.17 9.50 9.62
N HIS A 146 2.93 9.62 10.92
CA HIS A 146 2.86 10.90 11.62
C HIS A 146 4.23 11.43 12.11
N PHE A 147 5.33 10.72 11.85
CA PHE A 147 6.70 11.17 12.10
C PHE A 147 7.68 10.53 11.13
N LEU A 148 8.01 11.24 10.07
CA LEU A 148 8.91 10.75 9.03
C LEU A 148 10.36 11.14 9.34
N PHE A 149 11.29 10.17 9.30
CA PHE A 149 12.72 10.41 9.51
C PHE A 149 13.44 10.95 8.27
N LEU A 150 12.73 11.71 7.44
CA LEU A 150 13.29 12.36 6.26
C LEU A 150 13.43 13.87 6.47
N ARG A 151 14.41 14.46 5.77
CA ARG A 151 14.60 15.92 5.71
C ARG A 151 13.44 16.60 5.02
N ASP A 152 13.28 17.89 5.30
CA ASP A 152 12.31 18.76 4.61
C ASP A 152 12.63 18.81 3.12
N SER A 153 11.58 18.82 2.30
CA SER A 153 11.68 18.97 0.83
C SER A 153 12.61 17.93 0.17
N GLY A 154 12.69 16.72 0.71
CA GLY A 154 13.62 15.68 0.27
C GLY A 154 13.12 14.82 -0.89
N VAL A 155 11.80 14.79 -1.16
CA VAL A 155 11.19 13.91 -2.17
C VAL A 155 10.29 14.67 -3.14
N ASP A 156 10.08 14.11 -4.32
CA ASP A 156 9.24 14.70 -5.36
C ASP A 156 7.76 14.44 -5.12
N ALA A 157 7.45 13.26 -4.56
CA ALA A 157 6.09 12.90 -4.21
C ALA A 157 6.04 12.05 -2.93
N VAL A 158 4.89 12.10 -2.25
CA VAL A 158 4.56 11.25 -1.12
C VAL A 158 3.28 10.47 -1.44
N LEU A 159 3.36 9.16 -1.28
CA LEU A 159 2.24 8.25 -1.44
C LEU A 159 1.86 7.68 -0.06
N LEU A 160 0.62 7.91 0.36
CA LEU A 160 -0.02 7.25 1.49
C LEU A 160 -1.17 6.42 0.90
N ALA A 161 -0.96 5.11 0.72
CA ALA A 161 -1.93 4.27 0.02
C ALA A 161 -2.03 2.87 0.61
N TYR A 162 -3.15 2.21 0.33
CA TYR A 162 -3.41 0.79 0.64
C TYR A 162 -3.29 0.41 2.12
N GLY A 163 -3.70 1.28 3.01
CA GLY A 163 -3.67 1.02 4.44
C GLY A 163 -3.70 2.30 5.27
N THR A 164 -4.11 3.40 4.67
CA THR A 164 -4.13 4.71 5.35
C THR A 164 -5.13 4.71 6.52
N HIS A 165 -6.17 3.87 6.47
CA HIS A 165 -7.11 3.66 7.58
C HIS A 165 -6.44 3.08 8.83
N HIS A 166 -5.30 2.40 8.73
CA HIS A 166 -4.50 1.97 9.89
C HIS A 166 -3.84 3.13 10.64
N ILE A 167 -3.74 4.32 10.03
CA ILE A 167 -3.29 5.51 10.76
C ILE A 167 -4.40 5.93 11.73
N PRO A 168 -4.14 5.95 13.06
CA PRO A 168 -5.13 6.39 14.04
C PRO A 168 -5.72 7.75 13.65
N ALA A 169 -7.04 7.92 13.72
CA ALA A 169 -7.72 9.14 13.25
C ALA A 169 -7.12 10.42 13.86
N ALA A 170 -6.74 10.39 15.15
CA ALA A 170 -6.08 11.50 15.82
C ALA A 170 -4.68 11.84 15.26
N ARG A 171 -4.04 10.92 14.53
CA ARG A 171 -2.71 11.09 13.93
C ARG A 171 -2.75 11.44 12.43
N ARG A 172 -3.89 11.29 11.76
CA ARG A 172 -4.06 11.59 10.32
C ARG A 172 -3.68 13.02 9.94
N PRO A 173 -4.08 14.07 10.70
CA PRO A 173 -3.63 15.43 10.40
C PRO A 173 -2.11 15.60 10.44
N GLN A 174 -1.46 14.95 11.40
CA GLN A 174 -0.02 14.99 11.54
C GLN A 174 0.70 14.23 10.42
N ALA A 175 0.12 13.11 9.95
CA ALA A 175 0.65 12.35 8.81
C ALA A 175 0.63 13.19 7.51
N VAL A 176 -0.46 13.94 7.25
CA VAL A 176 -0.54 14.85 6.10
C VAL A 176 0.45 16.02 6.27
N ALA A 177 0.62 16.57 7.46
CA ALA A 177 1.60 17.63 7.73
C ALA A 177 3.05 17.14 7.52
N GLU A 178 3.37 15.91 7.93
CA GLU A 178 4.68 15.30 7.68
C GLU A 178 4.91 15.04 6.19
N ALA A 179 3.90 14.56 5.46
CA ALA A 179 3.97 14.43 4.01
C ALA A 179 4.23 15.79 3.33
N ALA A 180 3.54 16.85 3.78
CA ALA A 180 3.76 18.22 3.29
C ALA A 180 5.16 18.75 3.58
N ARG A 181 5.74 18.40 4.73
CA ARG A 181 7.09 18.80 5.12
C ARG A 181 8.16 18.16 4.23
N VAL A 182 8.04 16.85 3.96
CA VAL A 182 9.09 16.11 3.25
C VAL A 182 9.00 16.26 1.72
N VAL A 183 7.82 16.59 1.19
CA VAL A 183 7.65 16.85 -0.24
C VAL A 183 8.25 18.20 -0.61
N ARG A 184 8.94 18.28 -1.74
CA ARG A 184 9.49 19.55 -2.24
C ARG A 184 8.39 20.49 -2.75
N PRO A 185 8.63 21.81 -2.81
CA PRO A 185 7.73 22.73 -3.50
C PRO A 185 7.45 22.28 -4.94
N GLY A 186 6.18 22.27 -5.34
CA GLY A 186 5.73 21.76 -6.64
C GLY A 186 5.62 20.24 -6.74
N GLY A 187 5.97 19.50 -5.69
CA GLY A 187 5.77 18.07 -5.59
C GLY A 187 4.31 17.71 -5.30
N ARG A 188 4.01 16.42 -5.15
CA ARG A 188 2.65 15.92 -4.97
C ARG A 188 2.51 15.00 -3.75
N ILE A 189 1.36 15.08 -3.12
CA ILE A 189 0.95 14.16 -2.06
C ILE A 189 -0.31 13.45 -2.54
N VAL A 190 -0.27 12.13 -2.56
CA VAL A 190 -1.41 11.28 -2.88
C VAL A 190 -1.79 10.50 -1.64
N LEU A 191 -3.01 10.72 -1.13
CA LEU A 191 -3.60 9.94 -0.07
C LEU A 191 -4.73 9.12 -0.66
N HIS A 192 -4.67 7.80 -0.52
CA HIS A 192 -5.64 6.85 -1.03
C HIS A 192 -6.15 5.96 0.09
N ASP A 193 -7.46 5.81 0.16
CA ASP A 193 -8.14 4.81 0.98
C ASP A 193 -9.57 4.58 0.45
N PHE A 194 -10.30 3.67 1.10
CA PHE A 194 -11.70 3.41 0.78
C PHE A 194 -12.60 4.48 1.39
N ASP A 195 -13.54 4.96 0.58
CA ASP A 195 -14.62 5.80 1.08
C ASP A 195 -15.57 4.97 1.97
N GLU A 196 -16.02 5.54 3.09
CA GLU A 196 -16.90 4.85 4.05
C GLU A 196 -18.25 4.41 3.45
N SER A 197 -18.65 4.99 2.32
CA SER A 197 -19.84 4.62 1.56
C SER A 197 -19.56 3.65 0.41
N SER A 198 -18.31 3.24 0.21
CA SER A 198 -17.92 2.36 -0.89
C SER A 198 -18.34 0.90 -0.65
N PRO A 199 -18.49 0.09 -1.72
CA PRO A 199 -18.68 -1.36 -1.58
C PRO A 199 -17.56 -2.04 -0.80
N MET A 200 -16.33 -1.52 -0.88
CA MET A 200 -15.21 -2.01 -0.06
C MET A 200 -15.46 -1.83 1.44
N ALA A 201 -15.98 -0.67 1.85
CA ALA A 201 -16.36 -0.47 3.26
C ALA A 201 -17.44 -1.47 3.70
N GLY A 202 -18.40 -1.78 2.82
CA GLY A 202 -19.40 -2.84 3.03
C GLY A 202 -18.75 -4.22 3.21
N PHE A 203 -17.78 -4.56 2.35
CA PHE A 203 -17.03 -5.81 2.49
C PHE A 203 -16.23 -5.87 3.81
N PHE A 204 -15.59 -4.78 4.19
CA PHE A 204 -14.91 -4.72 5.47
C PHE A 204 -15.89 -4.92 6.64
N GLY A 205 -17.04 -4.27 6.63
CA GLY A 205 -18.05 -4.39 7.68
C GLY A 205 -18.64 -5.78 7.80
N GLU A 206 -18.96 -6.45 6.68
CA GLU A 206 -19.56 -7.79 6.68
C GLU A 206 -18.55 -8.91 6.87
N VAL A 207 -17.33 -8.77 6.32
CA VAL A 207 -16.37 -9.87 6.21
C VAL A 207 -15.10 -9.65 7.02
N VAL A 208 -14.43 -8.52 6.81
CA VAL A 208 -13.08 -8.34 7.35
C VAL A 208 -13.11 -8.06 8.86
N HIS A 209 -13.94 -7.11 9.31
CA HIS A 209 -14.02 -6.76 10.73
C HIS A 209 -14.40 -7.95 11.63
N PRO A 210 -15.43 -8.77 11.30
CA PRO A 210 -15.80 -9.89 12.15
C PRO A 210 -14.90 -11.13 12.01
N HIS A 211 -14.19 -11.32 10.92
CA HIS A 211 -13.52 -12.58 10.59
C HIS A 211 -12.01 -12.50 10.36
N ALA A 212 -11.40 -11.31 10.33
CA ALA A 212 -9.96 -11.20 10.19
C ALA A 212 -9.25 -11.79 11.41
N ALA A 213 -8.26 -12.67 11.18
CA ALA A 213 -7.56 -13.41 12.22
C ALA A 213 -6.91 -12.52 13.31
N GLY A 214 -6.45 -11.33 12.95
CA GLY A 214 -5.86 -10.35 13.87
C GLY A 214 -6.85 -9.31 14.41
N GLY A 215 -8.12 -9.39 14.03
CA GLY A 215 -9.08 -8.31 14.20
C GLY A 215 -8.81 -7.17 13.20
N HIS A 216 -9.83 -6.39 12.91
CA HIS A 216 -9.70 -5.22 12.05
C HIS A 216 -10.82 -4.23 12.41
N ASP A 217 -10.55 -3.26 13.26
CA ASP A 217 -11.52 -2.25 13.69
C ASP A 217 -10.95 -0.85 13.39
N TYR A 218 -10.87 -0.53 12.10
CA TYR A 218 -10.37 0.75 11.62
C TYR A 218 -11.48 1.51 10.89
N ARG A 219 -11.62 2.78 11.24
CA ARG A 219 -12.56 3.67 10.56
C ARG A 219 -12.00 4.08 9.20
N HIS A 220 -12.77 3.86 8.14
CA HIS A 220 -12.49 4.35 6.80
C HIS A 220 -12.66 5.88 6.72
N PHE A 221 -12.32 6.45 5.59
CA PHE A 221 -12.38 7.88 5.35
C PHE A 221 -13.71 8.29 4.71
N SER A 222 -14.19 9.48 5.05
CA SER A 222 -15.14 10.20 4.21
C SER A 222 -14.40 11.18 3.30
N ARG A 223 -15.04 11.56 2.18
CA ARG A 223 -14.51 12.61 1.30
C ARG A 223 -14.30 13.94 2.04
N ALA A 224 -15.20 14.27 2.98
CA ALA A 224 -15.09 15.46 3.79
C ALA A 224 -13.86 15.42 4.70
N GLU A 225 -13.57 14.25 5.31
CA GLU A 225 -12.37 14.07 6.12
C GLU A 225 -11.11 14.24 5.27
N LEU A 226 -11.02 13.56 4.11
CA LEU A 226 -9.88 13.71 3.19
C LEU A 226 -9.63 15.17 2.81
N THR A 227 -10.69 15.88 2.40
CA THR A 227 -10.61 17.31 2.05
C THR A 227 -10.15 18.15 3.25
N GLY A 228 -10.72 17.89 4.42
CA GLY A 228 -10.39 18.60 5.67
C GLY A 228 -8.94 18.44 6.09
N LEU A 229 -8.35 17.23 5.95
CA LEU A 229 -6.95 16.97 6.29
C LEU A 229 -5.98 17.83 5.46
N PHE A 230 -6.18 17.89 4.15
CA PHE A 230 -5.35 18.71 3.26
C PHE A 230 -5.59 20.21 3.47
N THR A 231 -6.84 20.64 3.62
CA THR A 231 -7.18 22.03 3.90
C THR A 231 -6.55 22.52 5.20
N ALA A 232 -6.59 21.70 6.26
CA ALA A 232 -5.97 22.02 7.54
C ALA A 232 -4.43 22.14 7.44
N ALA A 233 -3.81 21.44 6.51
CA ALA A 233 -2.38 21.55 6.19
C ALA A 233 -2.07 22.72 5.24
N GLY A 234 -3.06 23.54 4.83
CA GLY A 234 -2.88 24.64 3.91
C GLY A 234 -2.62 24.20 2.46
N LEU A 235 -3.00 22.99 2.10
CA LEU A 235 -2.74 22.41 0.78
C LEU A 235 -4.00 22.43 -0.08
N PRO A 236 -3.89 22.82 -1.36
CA PRO A 236 -4.96 22.61 -2.31
C PRO A 236 -5.19 21.11 -2.52
N VAL A 237 -6.45 20.69 -2.57
CA VAL A 237 -6.81 19.29 -2.71
C VAL A 237 -7.81 19.08 -3.83
N ARG A 238 -7.63 17.99 -4.57
CA ARG A 238 -8.60 17.44 -5.50
C ARG A 238 -8.92 16.01 -5.10
N VAL A 239 -10.18 15.71 -4.82
CA VAL A 239 -10.64 14.34 -4.58
C VAL A 239 -11.00 13.70 -5.92
N VAL A 240 -10.46 12.52 -6.18
CA VAL A 240 -10.64 11.76 -7.42
C VAL A 240 -11.12 10.37 -7.07
N ASP A 241 -12.12 9.88 -7.78
CA ASP A 241 -12.52 8.48 -7.68
C ASP A 241 -11.48 7.60 -8.38
N LEU A 242 -10.99 6.60 -7.67
CA LEU A 242 -9.98 5.68 -8.16
C LEU A 242 -10.62 4.37 -8.58
N TYR A 243 -10.39 3.97 -9.82
CA TYR A 243 -10.64 2.61 -10.27
C TYR A 243 -9.45 1.72 -9.89
N ASP A 244 -9.65 0.80 -8.95
CA ASP A 244 -8.63 -0.10 -8.40
C ASP A 244 -9.11 -1.55 -8.43
N PRO A 245 -9.22 -2.18 -9.62
CA PRO A 245 -9.68 -3.55 -9.75
C PRO A 245 -8.64 -4.53 -9.21
N LEU A 246 -9.12 -5.65 -8.67
CA LEU A 246 -8.31 -6.83 -8.43
C LEU A 246 -8.34 -7.70 -9.68
N ILE A 247 -7.19 -8.01 -10.25
CA ILE A 247 -7.09 -8.79 -11.50
C ILE A 247 -6.19 -9.99 -11.26
N VAL A 248 -6.77 -11.17 -11.18
CA VAL A 248 -6.05 -12.45 -11.15
C VAL A 248 -6.07 -13.07 -12.55
N ARG A 249 -4.89 -13.42 -13.06
CA ARG A 249 -4.72 -14.06 -14.34
C ARG A 249 -4.39 -15.53 -14.15
N ALA A 250 -5.07 -16.39 -14.89
CA ALA A 250 -4.85 -17.85 -14.84
C ALA A 250 -5.27 -18.51 -16.17
N ASP A 251 -4.89 -19.76 -16.35
CA ASP A 251 -5.14 -20.52 -17.59
C ASP A 251 -6.59 -21.01 -17.72
N SER A 252 -7.40 -20.98 -16.64
CA SER A 252 -8.82 -21.34 -16.67
C SER A 252 -9.64 -20.45 -15.74
N ALA A 253 -10.97 -20.44 -15.92
CA ALA A 253 -11.89 -19.71 -15.06
C ALA A 253 -11.88 -20.25 -13.62
N GLU A 254 -11.78 -21.57 -13.46
CA GLU A 254 -11.67 -22.22 -12.14
C GLU A 254 -10.40 -21.78 -11.42
N SER A 255 -9.26 -21.81 -12.11
CA SER A 255 -7.98 -21.37 -11.54
C SER A 255 -7.98 -19.88 -11.20
N ALA A 256 -8.63 -19.04 -12.03
CA ALA A 256 -8.76 -17.61 -11.74
C ALA A 256 -9.65 -17.35 -10.52
N SER A 257 -10.77 -18.08 -10.39
CA SER A 257 -11.66 -18.01 -9.21
C SER A 257 -10.95 -18.44 -7.94
N ALA A 258 -10.25 -19.58 -7.98
CA ALA A 258 -9.46 -20.06 -6.85
C ALA A 258 -8.35 -19.07 -6.45
N GLY A 259 -7.63 -18.53 -7.44
CA GLY A 259 -6.60 -17.52 -7.21
C GLY A 259 -7.14 -16.23 -6.60
N MET A 260 -8.33 -15.77 -7.02
CA MET A 260 -8.98 -14.60 -6.43
C MET A 260 -9.43 -14.86 -4.99
N ARG A 261 -10.04 -16.03 -4.73
CA ARG A 261 -10.40 -16.46 -3.37
C ARG A 261 -9.16 -16.45 -2.45
N ASP A 262 -8.07 -17.06 -2.91
CA ASP A 262 -6.82 -17.13 -2.16
C ASP A 262 -6.22 -15.74 -1.94
N TYR A 263 -6.21 -14.89 -2.97
CA TYR A 263 -5.70 -13.53 -2.87
C TYR A 263 -6.50 -12.70 -1.85
N VAL A 264 -7.83 -12.70 -1.94
CA VAL A 264 -8.69 -11.94 -1.02
C VAL A 264 -8.58 -12.51 0.40
N GLY A 265 -8.58 -13.85 0.54
CA GLY A 265 -8.42 -14.52 1.83
C GLY A 265 -7.12 -14.15 2.53
N ASP A 266 -6.02 -14.14 1.79
CA ASP A 266 -4.70 -13.79 2.30
C ASP A 266 -4.54 -12.27 2.52
N MET A 267 -5.01 -11.45 1.58
CA MET A 267 -4.89 -9.99 1.62
C MET A 267 -5.60 -9.41 2.85
N TYR A 268 -6.77 -9.92 3.18
CA TYR A 268 -7.61 -9.39 4.27
C TYR A 268 -7.60 -10.27 5.52
N GLY A 269 -6.81 -11.37 5.54
CA GLY A 269 -6.70 -12.24 6.71
C GLY A 269 -7.96 -13.02 7.03
N VAL A 270 -8.78 -13.35 6.02
CA VAL A 270 -10.07 -14.04 6.16
C VAL A 270 -10.08 -15.45 5.57
N ARG A 271 -8.90 -16.04 5.34
CA ARG A 271 -8.74 -17.37 4.77
C ARG A 271 -9.44 -18.44 5.59
N ASP A 272 -9.35 -18.37 6.92
CA ASP A 272 -9.98 -19.34 7.82
C ASP A 272 -11.51 -19.25 7.75
N TYR A 273 -12.06 -18.05 7.64
CA TYR A 273 -13.49 -17.86 7.39
C TYR A 273 -13.89 -18.43 6.04
N PHE A 274 -13.16 -18.15 4.97
CA PHE A 274 -13.44 -18.72 3.65
C PHE A 274 -13.34 -20.25 3.62
N ALA A 275 -12.52 -20.86 4.46
CA ALA A 275 -12.43 -22.31 4.59
C ALA A 275 -13.70 -22.94 5.20
N THR A 276 -14.53 -22.17 5.88
CA THR A 276 -15.84 -22.63 6.41
C THR A 276 -16.96 -22.59 5.38
N LEU A 277 -16.72 -22.00 4.21
CA LEU A 277 -17.69 -21.79 3.13
C LEU A 277 -17.33 -22.67 1.93
N THR A 278 -18.34 -23.01 1.13
CA THR A 278 -18.13 -23.58 -0.20
C THR A 278 -17.59 -22.52 -1.18
N ASP A 279 -17.02 -22.95 -2.29
CA ASP A 279 -16.53 -22.04 -3.32
C ASP A 279 -17.63 -21.13 -3.88
N ASP A 280 -18.84 -21.68 -4.05
CA ASP A 280 -20.00 -20.91 -4.52
C ASP A 280 -20.44 -19.86 -3.49
N GLU A 281 -20.41 -20.16 -2.19
CA GLU A 281 -20.75 -19.21 -1.13
C GLU A 281 -19.71 -18.08 -1.04
N VAL A 282 -18.42 -18.41 -1.13
CA VAL A 282 -17.36 -17.38 -1.19
C VAL A 282 -17.57 -16.50 -2.42
N TRP A 283 -17.87 -17.11 -3.57
CA TRP A 283 -18.11 -16.37 -4.80
C TRP A 283 -19.32 -15.43 -4.71
N GLN A 284 -20.44 -15.92 -4.17
CA GLN A 284 -21.64 -15.09 -3.91
C GLN A 284 -21.35 -13.96 -2.94
N LEU A 285 -20.53 -14.21 -1.91
CA LEU A 285 -20.11 -13.20 -0.96
C LEU A 285 -19.28 -12.10 -1.66
N LEU A 286 -18.27 -12.49 -2.45
CA LEU A 286 -17.44 -11.55 -3.18
C LEU A 286 -18.26 -10.72 -4.17
N THR A 287 -19.16 -11.33 -4.93
CA THR A 287 -19.97 -10.64 -5.94
C THR A 287 -21.03 -9.70 -5.34
N ARG A 288 -21.33 -9.82 -4.05
CA ARG A 288 -22.20 -8.90 -3.34
C ARG A 288 -21.59 -7.54 -3.12
N HIS A 289 -20.27 -7.52 -2.91
CA HIS A 289 -19.51 -6.32 -2.62
C HIS A 289 -18.67 -5.81 -3.80
N PHE A 290 -18.32 -6.71 -4.72
CA PHE A 290 -17.49 -6.41 -5.87
C PHE A 290 -18.25 -6.75 -7.14
N ASP A 291 -18.41 -5.77 -8.00
CA ASP A 291 -18.82 -6.05 -9.36
C ASP A 291 -17.72 -6.87 -10.05
N HIS A 292 -18.08 -8.04 -10.57
CA HIS A 292 -17.18 -8.77 -11.45
C HIS A 292 -17.73 -8.78 -12.86
N THR A 293 -16.90 -8.39 -13.79
CA THR A 293 -17.14 -8.68 -15.19
C THR A 293 -16.09 -9.71 -15.60
N GLY A 294 -16.55 -10.93 -15.93
CA GLY A 294 -15.66 -11.84 -16.64
C GLY A 294 -15.43 -11.26 -18.02
N TYR A 295 -14.24 -10.82 -18.34
CA TYR A 295 -13.86 -10.57 -19.71
C TYR A 295 -12.81 -11.59 -20.17
N LEU A 296 -12.91 -11.97 -21.44
CA LEU A 296 -11.93 -12.81 -22.08
C LEU A 296 -10.72 -11.93 -22.40
N ALA A 297 -9.66 -12.02 -21.59
CA ALA A 297 -8.38 -11.53 -22.04
C ALA A 297 -7.68 -12.70 -22.74
N GLY A 298 -7.40 -12.54 -24.01
CA GLY A 298 -6.46 -13.40 -24.70
C GLY A 298 -5.11 -13.28 -24.01
N ILE A 299 -4.74 -14.26 -23.21
CA ILE A 299 -3.37 -14.39 -22.74
C ILE A 299 -2.67 -15.24 -23.79
N GLY A 300 -1.96 -14.64 -24.71
CA GLY A 300 -0.82 -15.17 -25.46
C GLY A 300 -0.77 -16.64 -25.89
N ARG A 301 -1.90 -17.35 -25.83
CA ARG A 301 -2.14 -18.69 -26.34
C ARG A 301 -3.49 -18.69 -27.00
N ASP A 302 -3.50 -18.98 -28.27
CA ASP A 302 -4.66 -18.90 -29.18
C ASP A 302 -5.79 -19.90 -28.83
N ASP A 303 -5.62 -20.75 -27.85
CA ASP A 303 -6.45 -21.92 -27.62
C ASP A 303 -7.14 -22.01 -26.25
N VAL A 304 -6.80 -21.16 -25.25
CA VAL A 304 -7.51 -21.12 -23.98
C VAL A 304 -7.78 -19.67 -23.57
N PRO A 305 -9.00 -19.16 -23.73
CA PRO A 305 -9.36 -17.85 -23.21
C PRO A 305 -9.34 -17.88 -21.69
N ALA A 306 -8.32 -17.28 -21.07
CA ALA A 306 -8.35 -16.98 -19.66
C ALA A 306 -9.40 -15.89 -19.41
N ARG A 307 -10.24 -16.09 -18.39
CA ARG A 307 -11.15 -15.06 -17.88
C ARG A 307 -10.51 -14.43 -16.65
N PRO A 308 -9.88 -13.27 -16.75
CA PRO A 308 -9.53 -12.54 -15.55
C PRO A 308 -10.82 -12.10 -14.87
N LEU A 309 -10.88 -12.33 -13.57
CA LEU A 309 -11.94 -11.80 -12.74
C LEU A 309 -11.52 -10.39 -12.32
N VAL A 310 -12.30 -9.40 -12.75
CA VAL A 310 -12.08 -7.99 -12.42
C VAL A 310 -13.00 -7.63 -11.27
N TYR A 311 -12.43 -7.27 -10.12
CA TYR A 311 -13.17 -6.76 -8.98
C TYR A 311 -12.92 -5.28 -8.82
N ARG A 312 -13.97 -4.56 -8.44
CA ARG A 312 -13.93 -3.12 -8.22
C ARG A 312 -13.91 -2.80 -6.75
N ALA A 313 -13.07 -1.88 -6.39
CA ALA A 313 -13.03 -1.34 -5.03
C ALA A 313 -14.03 -0.17 -4.81
N ASP A 314 -14.54 0.44 -5.88
CA ASP A 314 -15.31 1.70 -5.84
C ASP A 314 -16.77 1.58 -6.29
N GLY A 315 -17.22 0.40 -6.72
CA GLY A 315 -18.62 0.17 -7.14
C GLY A 315 -19.02 0.80 -8.47
N GLN A 316 -18.07 1.31 -9.26
CA GLN A 316 -18.35 1.81 -10.61
C GLN A 316 -17.76 0.92 -11.70
N PHE A 317 -18.54 0.67 -12.76
CA PHE A 317 -18.13 -0.13 -13.92
C PHE A 317 -17.21 0.66 -14.87
N VAL A 318 -16.07 0.08 -15.22
CA VAL A 318 -15.43 0.34 -16.50
C VAL A 318 -15.07 -1.00 -17.12
N ALA A 319 -15.69 -1.36 -18.22
CA ALA A 319 -15.15 -2.37 -19.10
C ALA A 319 -13.95 -1.72 -19.80
N GLU A 320 -12.74 -2.03 -19.40
CA GLU A 320 -11.62 -1.81 -20.30
C GLU A 320 -11.68 -2.90 -21.37
N VAL A 321 -12.02 -2.49 -22.56
CA VAL A 321 -11.77 -3.25 -23.77
C VAL A 321 -10.28 -3.09 -24.05
N PRO A 322 -9.54 -4.17 -24.37
CA PRO A 322 -8.13 -4.10 -24.70
C PRO A 322 -7.85 -3.24 -25.93
#